data_5148f05660d7e9bbd3e51b8ee677a14c
#
_entry.id   5148f05660d7e9bbd3e51b8ee677a14c
#
_cell.length_a   1.000
_cell.length_b   1.000
_cell.length_c   1.000
_cell.angle_alpha   90.00
_cell.angle_beta   90.00
_cell.angle_gamma   90.00
#
_symmetry.space_group_name_H-M   'P 1'
#
loop_
_entity.id
_entity.type
_entity.pdbx_description
1 polymer ?
#
loop_
_entity_poly.entity_id
_entity_poly.type
_entity_poly.pdbx_seq_one_letter_code
_entity_poly.pdbx_strand_id
1 'polypeptide(L)'
;VWCDPDAALPEPWASGEAATATALEQWRLQSGFPPGPGELNGETNPLELGLVAQVSTEKGCYLGQETMAKLIGQAGVKQQLRCWSCPSPLAAAAKLTLDGERAGVITSALERDGTWLGLALVRRQCLASPTLEGPNGEQLQIRQPEAFQDPDA
;
A
#
# COMPACT_ATOMS: atom_id res chain seq x y z
N VAL A 1 -7.69 20.08 -2.56
CA VAL A 1 -7.53 21.52 -2.83
C VAL A 1 -6.05 21.85 -2.76
N TRP A 2 -5.49 22.41 -3.83
CA TRP A 2 -4.13 22.94 -3.85
C TRP A 2 -4.21 24.40 -3.39
N CYS A 3 -3.55 24.73 -2.30
CA CYS A 3 -3.47 26.09 -1.80
C CYS A 3 -2.02 26.56 -1.87
N ASP A 4 -1.82 27.85 -2.11
CA ASP A 4 -0.53 28.48 -1.86
C ASP A 4 -0.19 28.29 -0.36
N PRO A 5 1.00 27.82 0.00
CA PRO A 5 1.37 27.58 1.40
C PRO A 5 1.27 28.86 2.27
N ASP A 6 1.37 30.04 1.66
CA ASP A 6 1.27 31.34 2.33
C ASP A 6 -0.15 31.95 2.31
N ALA A 7 -1.11 31.30 1.63
CA ALA A 7 -2.49 31.78 1.56
C ALA A 7 -3.31 31.31 2.77
N ALA A 8 -4.22 32.17 3.23
CA ALA A 8 -5.21 31.76 4.22
C ALA A 8 -6.11 30.66 3.67
N LEU A 9 -6.32 29.61 4.45
CA LEU A 9 -7.22 28.53 4.08
C LEU A 9 -8.68 29.05 4.01
N PRO A 10 -9.45 28.66 2.99
CA PRO A 10 -10.87 28.99 2.93
C PRO A 10 -11.67 28.18 3.97
N GLU A 11 -12.82 28.72 4.39
CA GLU A 11 -13.77 27.96 5.19
C GLU A 11 -14.31 26.73 4.41
N PRO A 12 -14.54 25.57 5.06
CA PRO A 12 -14.47 25.34 6.50
C PRO A 12 -13.08 24.93 7.04
N TRP A 13 -12.04 24.89 6.19
CA TRP A 13 -10.70 24.41 6.58
C TRP A 13 -9.93 25.39 7.46
N ALA A 14 -10.25 26.71 7.39
CA ALA A 14 -9.57 27.72 8.20
C ALA A 14 -9.82 27.56 9.72
N SER A 15 -10.96 26.98 10.11
CA SER A 15 -11.32 26.71 11.49
C SER A 15 -10.90 25.32 11.98
N GLY A 16 -10.35 24.50 11.10
CA GLY A 16 -9.88 23.14 11.42
C GLY A 16 -8.51 23.15 12.10
N GLU A 17 -8.28 22.19 12.98
CA GLU A 17 -6.96 21.90 13.52
C GLU A 17 -6.15 21.11 12.50
N ALA A 18 -4.90 21.54 12.25
CA ALA A 18 -4.02 20.86 11.32
C ALA A 18 -3.60 19.48 11.85
N ALA A 19 -3.78 18.45 11.07
CA ALA A 19 -3.30 17.12 11.41
C ALA A 19 -1.77 17.08 11.48
N THR A 20 -1.22 16.37 12.46
CA THR A 20 0.22 16.12 12.52
C THR A 20 0.66 15.18 11.40
N ALA A 21 1.94 15.22 11.03
CA ALA A 21 2.50 14.28 10.05
C ALA A 21 2.28 12.81 10.46
N THR A 22 2.40 12.51 11.76
CA THR A 22 2.14 11.19 12.32
C THR A 22 0.67 10.77 12.18
N ALA A 23 -0.27 11.67 12.45
CA ALA A 23 -1.70 11.40 12.31
C ALA A 23 -2.07 11.15 10.83
N LEU A 24 -1.49 11.92 9.91
CA LEU A 24 -1.68 11.73 8.48
C LEU A 24 -1.12 10.40 7.99
N GLU A 25 0.09 10.04 8.42
CA GLU A 25 0.70 8.74 8.08
C GLU A 25 -0.12 7.58 8.65
N GLN A 26 -0.60 7.70 9.86
CA GLN A 26 -1.47 6.72 10.49
C GLN A 26 -2.77 6.51 9.71
N TRP A 27 -3.43 7.59 9.30
CA TRP A 27 -4.61 7.54 8.45
C TRP A 27 -4.30 6.87 7.11
N ARG A 28 -3.18 7.24 6.48
CA ARG A 28 -2.72 6.65 5.22
C ARG A 28 -2.58 5.13 5.31
N LEU A 29 -1.88 4.65 6.33
CA LEU A 29 -1.62 3.22 6.53
C LEU A 29 -2.90 2.44 6.87
N GLN A 30 -3.80 3.02 7.67
CA GLN A 30 -5.09 2.40 8.01
C GLN A 30 -6.03 2.28 6.81
N SER A 31 -6.07 3.31 5.98
CA SER A 31 -6.84 3.32 4.73
C SER A 31 -6.21 2.44 3.66
N GLY A 32 -4.95 2.05 3.83
CA GLY A 32 -4.19 1.33 2.82
C GLY A 32 -3.89 2.17 1.59
N PHE A 33 -3.77 3.49 1.78
CA PHE A 33 -3.47 4.39 0.68
C PHE A 33 -1.97 4.36 0.35
N PRO A 34 -1.58 4.06 -0.91
CA PRO A 34 -0.20 3.71 -1.25
C PRO A 34 0.83 4.85 -1.32
N PRO A 35 0.50 6.16 -1.39
CA PRO A 35 1.53 7.17 -1.60
C PRO A 35 2.45 7.35 -0.39
N GLY A 36 3.49 6.55 -0.36
CA GLY A 36 4.60 6.61 0.57
C GLY A 36 5.89 6.20 -0.15
N PRO A 37 7.06 6.54 0.36
CA PRO A 37 8.33 6.26 -0.30
C PRO A 37 8.62 4.75 -0.44
N GLY A 38 8.00 3.92 0.38
CA GLY A 38 8.12 2.47 0.29
C GLY A 38 7.27 1.85 -0.83
N GLU A 39 6.19 2.51 -1.24
CA GLU A 39 5.25 2.05 -2.26
C GLU A 39 5.48 2.71 -3.62
N LEU A 40 5.60 4.05 -3.64
CA LEU A 40 5.83 4.84 -4.87
C LEU A 40 7.34 5.09 -5.08
N ASN A 41 8.11 4.04 -5.24
CA ASN A 41 9.57 4.07 -5.37
C ASN A 41 10.08 4.01 -6.83
N GLY A 42 9.17 3.98 -7.81
CA GLY A 42 9.50 3.82 -9.23
C GLY A 42 9.71 2.37 -9.68
N GLU A 43 9.74 1.41 -8.77
CA GLU A 43 9.92 -0.02 -9.07
C GLU A 43 8.62 -0.80 -8.98
N THR A 44 7.62 -0.26 -8.28
CA THR A 44 6.33 -0.89 -8.06
C THR A 44 5.34 -0.49 -9.15
N ASN A 45 4.65 -1.48 -9.72
CA ASN A 45 3.61 -1.27 -10.71
C ASN A 45 2.35 -0.69 -10.04
N PRO A 46 1.68 0.33 -10.61
CA PRO A 46 0.45 0.89 -10.04
C PRO A 46 -0.68 -0.13 -9.84
N LEU A 47 -0.75 -1.18 -10.67
CA LEU A 47 -1.73 -2.25 -10.50
C LEU A 47 -1.43 -3.14 -9.27
N GLU A 48 -0.17 -3.31 -8.91
CA GLU A 48 0.24 -3.99 -7.66
C GLU A 48 -0.18 -3.19 -6.43
N LEU A 49 -0.32 -1.87 -6.57
CA LEU A 49 -0.77 -0.96 -5.52
C LEU A 49 -2.29 -0.78 -5.45
N GLY A 50 -3.04 -1.44 -6.34
CA GLY A 50 -4.50 -1.30 -6.41
C GLY A 50 -4.98 0.02 -7.02
N LEU A 51 -4.16 0.65 -7.84
CA LEU A 51 -4.46 1.94 -8.49
C LEU A 51 -5.05 1.77 -9.90
N VAL A 52 -5.96 0.81 -10.07
CA VAL A 52 -6.55 0.47 -11.39
C VAL A 52 -7.27 1.66 -12.00
N ALA A 53 -8.08 2.40 -11.23
CA ALA A 53 -8.82 3.57 -11.72
C ALA A 53 -7.91 4.75 -12.15
N GLN A 54 -6.65 4.75 -11.75
CA GLN A 54 -5.66 5.76 -12.13
C GLN A 54 -4.91 5.40 -13.42
N VAL A 55 -5.12 4.18 -13.94
CA VAL A 55 -4.50 3.70 -15.18
C VAL A 55 -5.52 3.71 -16.31
N SER A 56 -5.28 4.51 -17.35
CA SER A 56 -6.11 4.52 -18.54
C SER A 56 -5.46 3.74 -19.66
N THR A 57 -6.20 2.77 -20.21
CA THR A 57 -5.79 2.03 -21.42
C THR A 57 -6.36 2.64 -22.71
N GLU A 58 -7.28 3.61 -22.58
CA GLU A 58 -8.02 4.21 -23.69
C GLU A 58 -7.50 5.58 -24.13
N LYS A 59 -6.72 6.27 -23.27
CA LYS A 59 -6.09 7.54 -23.64
C LYS A 59 -4.97 7.33 -24.68
N GLY A 60 -4.55 8.40 -25.34
CA GLY A 60 -3.42 8.38 -26.28
C GLY A 60 -2.17 7.71 -25.71
N CYS A 61 -1.26 7.26 -26.57
CA CYS A 61 -0.10 6.44 -26.22
C CYS A 61 0.78 7.07 -25.12
N TYR A 62 1.21 6.27 -24.17
CA TYR A 62 2.17 6.63 -23.13
C TYR A 62 3.15 5.47 -22.88
N LEU A 63 4.30 5.78 -22.28
CA LEU A 63 5.31 4.79 -21.98
C LEU A 63 4.76 3.73 -21.01
N GLY A 64 4.83 2.46 -21.38
CA GLY A 64 4.36 1.34 -20.56
C GLY A 64 2.90 0.93 -20.76
N GLN A 65 2.13 1.61 -21.62
CA GLN A 65 0.71 1.29 -21.85
C GLN A 65 0.47 -0.16 -22.26
N GLU A 66 1.31 -0.70 -23.16
CA GLU A 66 1.20 -2.10 -23.58
C GLU A 66 1.39 -3.09 -22.41
N THR A 67 2.33 -2.78 -21.51
CA THR A 67 2.56 -3.59 -20.31
C THR A 67 1.34 -3.52 -19.38
N MET A 68 0.77 -2.34 -19.16
CA MET A 68 -0.44 -2.18 -18.35
C MET A 68 -1.62 -2.96 -18.93
N ALA A 69 -1.85 -2.84 -20.24
CA ALA A 69 -2.93 -3.56 -20.92
C ALA A 69 -2.77 -5.09 -20.82
N LYS A 70 -1.55 -5.60 -20.95
CA LYS A 70 -1.28 -7.05 -20.76
C LYS A 70 -1.52 -7.51 -19.33
N LEU A 71 -1.13 -6.72 -18.33
CA LEU A 71 -1.33 -7.07 -16.92
C LEU A 71 -2.81 -7.07 -16.55
N ILE A 72 -3.60 -6.10 -17.03
CA ILE A 72 -5.05 -6.03 -16.78
C ILE A 72 -5.78 -7.18 -17.50
N GLY A 73 -5.37 -7.53 -18.72
CA GLY A 73 -6.16 -8.45 -19.57
C GLY A 73 -5.79 -9.93 -19.46
N GLN A 74 -4.58 -10.30 -19.05
CA GLN A 74 -4.10 -11.68 -19.26
C GLN A 74 -3.19 -12.25 -18.18
N ALA A 75 -2.26 -11.47 -17.65
CA ALA A 75 -1.18 -12.01 -16.81
C ALA A 75 -1.43 -11.82 -15.31
N GLY A 76 -2.20 -10.78 -14.94
CA GLY A 76 -2.30 -10.32 -13.58
C GLY A 76 -0.95 -9.82 -13.02
N VAL A 77 -0.98 -9.29 -11.82
CA VAL A 77 0.24 -8.81 -11.15
C VAL A 77 0.91 -9.93 -10.32
N LYS A 78 2.22 -9.81 -10.12
CA LYS A 78 3.01 -10.80 -9.36
C LYS A 78 2.80 -10.71 -7.85
N GLN A 79 2.43 -9.54 -7.37
CA GLN A 79 2.24 -9.20 -5.97
C GLN A 79 1.16 -8.12 -5.84
N GLN A 80 0.59 -7.99 -4.66
CA GLN A 80 -0.43 -6.97 -4.39
C GLN A 80 -0.18 -6.33 -3.03
N LEU A 81 -0.53 -5.06 -2.91
CA LEU A 81 -0.48 -4.32 -1.65
C LEU A 81 -1.49 -4.90 -0.65
N ARG A 82 -1.04 -5.10 0.58
CA ARG A 82 -1.85 -5.52 1.72
C ARG A 82 -1.54 -4.66 2.93
N CYS A 83 -2.54 -4.46 3.78
CA CYS A 83 -2.32 -3.98 5.14
C CYS A 83 -1.86 -5.15 6.01
N TRP A 84 -1.00 -4.86 6.96
CA TRP A 84 -0.59 -5.81 7.98
C TRP A 84 -0.65 -5.20 9.37
N SER A 85 -0.78 -6.05 10.39
CA SER A 85 -0.65 -5.68 11.80
C SER A 85 -0.10 -6.82 12.63
N CYS A 86 0.69 -6.50 13.66
CA CYS A 86 1.16 -7.45 14.67
C CYS A 86 1.53 -6.72 15.99
N PRO A 87 1.62 -7.43 17.13
CA PRO A 87 2.02 -6.82 18.39
C PRO A 87 3.53 -6.56 18.51
N SER A 88 4.35 -7.15 17.64
CA SER A 88 5.81 -7.08 17.69
C SER A 88 6.37 -6.03 16.73
N PRO A 89 7.49 -5.37 17.07
CA PRO A 89 8.10 -4.36 16.20
C PRO A 89 8.63 -4.98 14.90
N LEU A 90 8.24 -4.38 13.78
CA LEU A 90 8.74 -4.71 12.46
C LEU A 90 9.03 -3.44 11.68
N ALA A 91 10.09 -3.47 10.88
CA ALA A 91 10.52 -2.34 10.07
C ALA A 91 10.21 -2.54 8.57
N ALA A 92 10.20 -1.45 7.83
CA ALA A 92 10.21 -1.50 6.36
C ALA A 92 11.41 -2.33 5.86
N ALA A 93 11.24 -2.95 4.70
CA ALA A 93 12.14 -3.92 4.09
C ALA A 93 12.25 -5.29 4.80
N ALA A 94 11.54 -5.53 5.92
CA ALA A 94 11.46 -6.86 6.52
C ALA A 94 10.79 -7.84 5.54
N LYS A 95 11.42 -9.02 5.40
CA LYS A 95 10.92 -10.09 4.51
C LYS A 95 9.85 -10.88 5.23
N LEU A 96 8.77 -11.19 4.51
CA LEU A 96 7.68 -12.03 4.99
C LEU A 96 7.76 -13.42 4.37
N THR A 97 7.39 -14.41 5.14
CA THR A 97 7.35 -15.81 4.72
C THR A 97 5.98 -16.44 4.99
N LEU A 98 5.71 -17.52 4.29
CA LEU A 98 4.60 -18.44 4.51
C LEU A 98 5.15 -19.86 4.35
N ASP A 99 5.04 -20.68 5.36
CA ASP A 99 5.59 -22.05 5.37
C ASP A 99 7.09 -22.11 5.01
N GLY A 100 7.86 -21.10 5.43
CA GLY A 100 9.28 -20.97 5.15
C GLY A 100 9.64 -20.40 3.77
N GLU A 101 8.65 -20.24 2.88
CA GLU A 101 8.84 -19.68 1.55
C GLU A 101 8.59 -18.16 1.53
N ARG A 102 9.31 -17.45 0.66
CA ARG A 102 9.16 -15.99 0.54
C ARG A 102 7.75 -15.60 0.11
N ALA A 103 7.03 -14.89 0.99
CA ALA A 103 5.65 -14.43 0.77
C ALA A 103 5.53 -12.94 0.42
N GLY A 104 6.47 -12.10 0.87
CA GLY A 104 6.36 -10.66 0.62
C GLY A 104 7.47 -9.84 1.26
N VAL A 105 7.22 -8.51 1.32
CA VAL A 105 8.10 -7.54 1.96
C VAL A 105 7.27 -6.39 2.55
N ILE A 106 7.62 -5.95 3.75
CA ILE A 106 7.02 -4.76 4.38
C ILE A 106 7.52 -3.51 3.66
N THR A 107 6.61 -2.64 3.24
CA THR A 107 6.92 -1.36 2.58
C THR A 107 6.83 -0.17 3.53
N SER A 108 5.89 -0.20 4.46
CA SER A 108 5.70 0.84 5.48
C SER A 108 5.35 0.22 6.83
N ALA A 109 5.80 0.84 7.90
CA ALA A 109 5.55 0.41 9.28
C ALA A 109 5.38 1.61 10.22
N LEU A 110 4.43 1.53 11.14
CA LEU A 110 4.16 2.50 12.19
C LEU A 110 3.70 1.78 13.46
N GLU A 111 4.14 2.27 14.61
CA GLU A 111 3.62 1.80 15.91
C GLU A 111 2.44 2.66 16.32
N ARG A 112 1.39 2.02 16.83
CA ARG A 112 0.22 2.65 17.42
C ARG A 112 -0.35 1.84 18.56
N ASP A 113 -0.44 2.45 19.73
CA ASP A 113 -1.09 1.87 20.91
C ASP A 113 -0.59 0.44 21.23
N GLY A 114 0.73 0.22 21.10
CA GLY A 114 1.35 -1.07 21.33
C GLY A 114 1.16 -2.10 20.20
N THR A 115 0.60 -1.69 19.07
CA THR A 115 0.44 -2.52 17.87
C THR A 115 1.21 -1.92 16.72
N TRP A 116 1.97 -2.73 16.01
CA TRP A 116 2.62 -2.34 14.76
C TRP A 116 1.69 -2.63 13.59
N LEU A 117 1.61 -1.68 12.68
CA LEU A 117 0.78 -1.76 11.49
C LEU A 117 1.49 -1.11 10.30
N GLY A 118 1.05 -1.44 9.09
CA GLY A 118 1.64 -0.87 7.90
C GLY A 118 1.14 -1.50 6.61
N LEU A 119 1.95 -1.32 5.58
CA LEU A 119 1.71 -1.87 4.25
C LEU A 119 2.82 -2.87 3.89
N ALA A 120 2.47 -3.85 3.06
CA ALA A 120 3.38 -4.85 2.53
C ALA A 120 2.99 -5.22 1.09
N LEU A 121 3.97 -5.52 0.26
CA LEU A 121 3.76 -6.17 -1.02
C LEU A 121 3.79 -7.69 -0.81
N VAL A 122 2.65 -8.33 -1.00
CA VAL A 122 2.45 -9.77 -0.80
C VAL A 122 2.35 -10.47 -2.15
N ARG A 123 3.09 -11.55 -2.32
CA ARG A 123 3.10 -12.35 -3.56
C ARG A 123 1.71 -12.93 -3.86
N ARG A 124 1.34 -12.99 -5.13
CA ARG A 124 0.03 -13.48 -5.61
C ARG A 124 -0.35 -14.83 -5.01
N GLN A 125 0.57 -15.78 -4.98
CA GLN A 125 0.34 -17.11 -4.42
C GLN A 125 0.04 -17.15 -2.91
N CYS A 126 0.37 -16.07 -2.18
CA CYS A 126 0.17 -15.95 -0.74
C CYS A 126 -1.02 -15.03 -0.36
N LEU A 127 -1.73 -14.46 -1.33
CA LEU A 127 -2.81 -13.49 -1.09
C LEU A 127 -4.02 -14.06 -0.34
N ALA A 128 -4.25 -15.36 -0.46
CA ALA A 128 -5.33 -16.05 0.23
C ALA A 128 -5.05 -16.31 1.71
N SER A 129 -3.78 -16.21 2.15
CA SER A 129 -3.43 -16.42 3.54
C SER A 129 -3.80 -15.21 4.39
N PRO A 130 -4.56 -15.39 5.49
CA PRO A 130 -4.87 -14.31 6.43
C PRO A 130 -3.69 -13.94 7.33
N THR A 131 -2.64 -14.75 7.35
CA THR A 131 -1.45 -14.55 8.20
C THR A 131 -0.18 -14.81 7.41
N LEU A 132 0.89 -14.07 7.74
CA LEU A 132 2.25 -14.29 7.27
C LEU A 132 3.21 -14.21 8.45
N GLU A 133 4.42 -14.71 8.26
CA GLU A 133 5.47 -14.71 9.27
C GLU A 133 6.53 -13.65 8.98
N GLY A 134 6.92 -12.91 10.01
CA GLY A 134 8.06 -12.01 10.01
C GLY A 134 9.41 -12.76 10.15
N PRO A 135 10.53 -12.02 10.08
CA PRO A 135 11.87 -12.62 10.05
C PRO A 135 12.26 -13.38 11.32
N ASN A 136 11.64 -13.14 12.47
CA ASN A 136 11.90 -13.85 13.73
C ASN A 136 10.68 -14.67 14.18
N GLY A 137 9.75 -14.99 13.28
CA GLY A 137 8.56 -15.77 13.58
C GLY A 137 7.37 -14.94 14.10
N GLU A 138 7.43 -13.61 13.95
CA GLU A 138 6.28 -12.76 14.27
C GLU A 138 5.09 -13.13 13.38
N GLN A 139 3.89 -13.24 13.97
CA GLN A 139 2.66 -13.54 13.23
C GLN A 139 1.95 -12.24 12.85
N LEU A 140 1.90 -11.95 11.55
CA LEU A 140 1.23 -10.78 11.01
C LEU A 140 -0.18 -11.14 10.54
N GLN A 141 -1.16 -10.35 10.95
CA GLN A 141 -2.49 -10.38 10.33
C GLN A 141 -2.45 -9.59 9.02
N ILE A 142 -2.94 -10.20 7.95
CA ILE A 142 -2.92 -9.64 6.61
C ILE A 142 -4.36 -9.38 6.15
N ARG A 143 -4.62 -8.20 5.61
CA ARG A 143 -5.92 -7.85 5.02
C ARG A 143 -5.77 -7.02 3.76
N GLN A 144 -6.77 -7.08 2.89
CA GLN A 144 -6.84 -6.18 1.75
C GLN A 144 -7.14 -4.76 2.22
N PRO A 145 -6.43 -3.74 1.70
CA PRO A 145 -6.76 -2.34 1.96
C PRO A 145 -8.15 -1.98 1.40
N GLU A 146 -8.90 -1.11 2.09
CA GLU A 146 -10.22 -0.66 1.62
C GLU A 146 -10.14 0.08 0.28
N ALA A 147 -9.07 0.84 0.08
CA ALA A 147 -8.86 1.61 -1.15
C ALA A 147 -8.30 0.76 -2.31
N PHE A 148 -7.97 -0.51 -2.09
CA PHE A 148 -7.34 -1.38 -3.09
C PHE A 148 -8.37 -1.86 -4.12
N GLN A 149 -8.11 -1.56 -5.39
CA GLN A 149 -8.86 -2.09 -6.51
C GLN A 149 -8.11 -3.28 -7.12
N ASP A 150 -8.75 -4.44 -7.13
CA ASP A 150 -8.11 -5.64 -7.66
C ASP A 150 -8.02 -5.56 -9.19
N PRO A 151 -6.82 -5.65 -9.78
CA PRO A 151 -6.66 -5.64 -11.23
C PRO A 151 -7.19 -6.90 -11.92
N ASP A 152 -7.45 -7.95 -11.15
CA ASP A 152 -7.95 -9.25 -11.63
C ASP A 152 -9.47 -9.44 -11.39
N ALA A 153 -10.17 -8.40 -10.86
CA ALA A 153 -11.61 -8.43 -10.56
C ALA A 153 -12.49 -8.11 -11.78
#